data_8914bce0a067b90fb7b4b23e45130e96
#
_entry.id   8914bce0a067b90fb7b4b23e45130e96
#
_cell.length_a   1.000
_cell.length_b   1.000
_cell.length_c   1.000
_cell.angle_alpha   90.00
_cell.angle_beta   90.00
_cell.angle_gamma   90.00
#
_symmetry.space_group_name_H-M   'P 1'
#
loop_
_entity.id
_entity.type
_entity.pdbx_description
1 polymer ?
#
loop_
_entity_poly.entity_id
_entity_poly.type
_entity_poly.pdbx_seq_one_letter_code
_entity_poly.pdbx_strand_id
1 'polypeptide(L)'
;MSGRRGTLEQDDPRLIERIRSQYLDTPSLQPYQLTVGDDPSQGQSSAIRKIMGEFRDGFFVECGALDGETRSNSLVFEKTLGWRGLLIEGDPKNYELVRKKNRKAWTVGACLSTKPHPHSVMFKQQFNLGKISSDEVNATSHQAGVIEVQCLPIYSLLLALNVTTVNYFSLDVEGFELEVLKTIPWDKVDIQTLSVEFVHGAWSKLELKHYMKRQNYWSYNEVALPEGWENDFIFVKNTYKKKVDYLKSALRLE
;
A
#
# COMPACT_ATOMS: atom_id res chain seq x y z
N MET A 1 -30.54 8.76 26.00
CA MET A 1 -29.10 9.15 26.11
C MET A 1 -28.38 8.63 24.86
N SER A 2 -28.23 9.48 23.85
CA SER A 2 -27.49 9.15 22.62
C SER A 2 -26.01 9.29 22.94
N GLY A 3 -25.34 8.19 23.26
CA GLY A 3 -23.90 8.17 23.41
C GLY A 3 -23.26 8.52 22.08
N ARG A 4 -22.52 9.63 22.01
CA ARG A 4 -21.59 9.90 20.91
C ARG A 4 -20.67 8.66 20.80
N ARG A 5 -20.82 7.87 19.76
CA ARG A 5 -19.86 6.82 19.41
C ARG A 5 -18.59 7.56 19.06
N GLY A 6 -17.65 7.63 20.01
CA GLY A 6 -16.34 8.22 19.76
C GLY A 6 -15.68 7.48 18.60
N THR A 7 -14.98 8.22 17.76
CA THR A 7 -14.18 7.66 16.66
C THR A 7 -13.14 6.71 17.27
N LEU A 8 -13.05 5.47 16.75
CA LEU A 8 -12.07 4.49 17.22
C LEU A 8 -10.67 4.91 16.73
N GLU A 9 -9.71 4.98 17.63
CA GLU A 9 -8.32 5.22 17.26
C GLU A 9 -7.75 4.02 16.48
N GLN A 10 -6.66 4.25 15.73
CA GLN A 10 -6.10 3.23 14.83
C GLN A 10 -5.55 1.98 15.55
N ASP A 11 -5.27 2.03 16.84
CA ASP A 11 -4.83 0.89 17.66
C ASP A 11 -5.90 0.38 18.63
N ASP A 12 -7.15 0.84 18.48
CA ASP A 12 -8.27 0.35 19.32
C ASP A 12 -8.53 -1.14 19.04
N PRO A 13 -8.49 -2.01 20.07
CA PRO A 13 -8.71 -3.45 19.87
C PRO A 13 -10.06 -3.79 19.20
N ARG A 14 -11.09 -2.97 19.39
CA ARG A 14 -12.41 -3.15 18.76
C ARG A 14 -12.35 -2.92 17.25
N LEU A 15 -11.54 -1.95 16.81
CA LEU A 15 -11.30 -1.71 15.38
C LEU A 15 -10.52 -2.88 14.77
N ILE A 16 -9.48 -3.34 15.46
CA ILE A 16 -8.63 -4.45 15.00
C ILE A 16 -9.48 -5.73 14.83
N GLU A 17 -10.32 -6.04 15.82
CA GLU A 17 -11.21 -7.20 15.75
C GLU A 17 -12.26 -7.06 14.63
N ARG A 18 -12.82 -5.87 14.46
CA ARG A 18 -13.73 -5.59 13.34
C ARG A 18 -13.04 -5.77 11.99
N ILE A 19 -11.79 -5.35 11.85
CA ILE A 19 -11.02 -5.55 10.62
C ILE A 19 -10.84 -7.06 10.35
N ARG A 20 -10.43 -7.83 11.35
CA ARG A 20 -10.25 -9.28 11.23
C ARG A 20 -11.51 -10.00 10.79
N SER A 21 -12.65 -9.63 11.37
CA SER A 21 -13.91 -10.35 11.15
C SER A 21 -14.70 -9.89 9.93
N GLN A 22 -14.50 -8.66 9.44
CA GLN A 22 -15.38 -8.06 8.43
C GLN A 22 -14.68 -7.60 7.16
N TYR A 23 -13.36 -7.36 7.18
CA TYR A 23 -12.65 -6.74 6.06
C TYR A 23 -11.52 -7.58 5.48
N LEU A 24 -10.92 -8.48 6.27
CA LEU A 24 -9.79 -9.30 5.84
C LEU A 24 -10.28 -10.58 5.18
N ASP A 25 -9.98 -10.72 3.87
CA ASP A 25 -10.06 -12.01 3.20
C ASP A 25 -8.71 -12.74 3.30
N THR A 26 -8.74 -14.02 3.60
CA THR A 26 -7.53 -14.84 3.77
C THR A 26 -6.88 -15.18 2.44
N PRO A 27 -5.56 -15.48 2.42
CA PRO A 27 -4.86 -15.96 1.23
C PRO A 27 -5.57 -17.15 0.59
N SER A 28 -5.72 -17.12 -0.74
CA SER A 28 -6.42 -18.19 -1.44
C SER A 28 -5.62 -19.51 -1.42
N LEU A 29 -6.30 -20.62 -1.16
CA LEU A 29 -5.74 -21.97 -1.31
C LEU A 29 -5.87 -22.50 -2.75
N GLN A 30 -6.66 -21.84 -3.60
CA GLN A 30 -6.86 -22.23 -4.99
C GLN A 30 -5.65 -21.86 -5.86
N PRO A 31 -5.40 -22.53 -6.98
CA PRO A 31 -4.39 -22.13 -7.95
C PRO A 31 -4.57 -20.67 -8.39
N TYR A 32 -3.46 -19.99 -8.69
CA TYR A 32 -3.51 -18.64 -9.26
C TYR A 32 -4.37 -18.59 -10.53
N GLN A 33 -5.12 -17.50 -10.69
CA GLN A 33 -5.87 -17.17 -11.91
C GLN A 33 -5.26 -15.92 -12.55
N LEU A 34 -4.01 -16.05 -12.98
CA LEU A 34 -3.19 -14.97 -13.54
C LEU A 34 -3.02 -15.15 -15.05
N THR A 35 -2.95 -14.04 -15.77
CA THR A 35 -2.76 -13.98 -17.23
C THR A 35 -1.48 -13.26 -17.64
N VAL A 36 -0.90 -12.45 -16.75
CA VAL A 36 0.35 -11.72 -17.00
C VAL A 36 1.58 -12.55 -16.62
N GLY A 37 2.75 -12.08 -17.06
CA GLY A 37 4.05 -12.66 -16.71
C GLY A 37 4.38 -12.54 -15.21
N ASP A 38 5.61 -12.94 -14.86
CA ASP A 38 6.02 -13.04 -13.46
C ASP A 38 6.19 -11.68 -12.79
N ASP A 39 6.57 -10.64 -13.53
CA ASP A 39 6.74 -9.27 -13.03
C ASP A 39 5.96 -8.27 -13.89
N PRO A 40 4.72 -7.97 -13.53
CA PRO A 40 3.91 -6.98 -14.24
C PRO A 40 4.21 -5.53 -13.84
N SER A 41 5.09 -5.29 -12.85
CA SER A 41 5.47 -3.94 -12.43
C SER A 41 6.19 -3.19 -13.55
N GLN A 42 6.19 -1.87 -13.47
CA GLN A 42 6.86 -1.03 -14.47
C GLN A 42 8.25 -0.56 -14.01
N GLY A 43 8.92 -1.40 -13.21
CA GLY A 43 10.29 -1.18 -12.72
C GLY A 43 10.40 -1.01 -11.21
N GLN A 44 9.30 -0.82 -10.49
CA GLN A 44 9.26 -0.69 -9.04
C GLN A 44 9.82 -1.95 -8.36
N SER A 45 9.30 -3.12 -8.71
CA SER A 45 9.78 -4.39 -8.19
C SER A 45 11.26 -4.62 -8.48
N SER A 46 11.72 -4.29 -9.68
CA SER A 46 13.13 -4.38 -10.07
C SER A 46 14.01 -3.48 -9.21
N ALA A 47 13.57 -2.25 -8.92
CA ALA A 47 14.29 -1.34 -8.02
C ALA A 47 14.37 -1.90 -6.58
N ILE A 48 13.27 -2.45 -6.07
CA ILE A 48 13.23 -3.09 -4.74
C ILE A 48 14.12 -4.34 -4.69
N ARG A 49 14.12 -5.19 -5.72
CA ARG A 49 15.02 -6.36 -5.79
C ARG A 49 16.50 -5.96 -5.79
N LYS A 50 16.87 -4.86 -6.44
CA LYS A 50 18.25 -4.35 -6.39
C LYS A 50 18.69 -3.96 -4.97
N ILE A 51 17.74 -3.54 -4.13
CA ILE A 51 17.98 -3.16 -2.73
C ILE A 51 18.02 -4.39 -1.83
N MET A 52 17.03 -5.28 -1.96
CA MET A 52 16.78 -6.39 -1.05
C MET A 52 17.47 -7.69 -1.47
N GLY A 53 17.92 -7.78 -2.74
CA GLY A 53 18.49 -9.02 -3.29
C GLY A 53 17.43 -10.13 -3.39
N GLU A 54 17.86 -11.35 -3.19
CA GLU A 54 16.99 -12.55 -3.19
C GLU A 54 16.43 -12.87 -1.79
N PHE A 55 16.14 -11.81 -1.00
CA PHE A 55 15.54 -11.97 0.33
C PHE A 55 14.20 -12.70 0.22
N ARG A 56 14.05 -13.80 0.98
CA ARG A 56 12.86 -14.66 0.96
C ARG A 56 11.98 -14.44 2.17
N ASP A 57 10.73 -14.90 2.06
CA ASP A 57 9.74 -14.93 3.13
C ASP A 57 9.47 -13.55 3.77
N GLY A 58 9.61 -12.49 2.97
CA GLY A 58 9.29 -11.12 3.37
C GLY A 58 7.79 -10.87 3.49
N PHE A 59 7.46 -9.64 3.87
CA PHE A 59 6.08 -9.15 3.91
C PHE A 59 5.95 -7.87 3.09
N PHE A 60 5.00 -7.86 2.17
CA PHE A 60 4.65 -6.68 1.39
C PHE A 60 3.27 -6.12 1.74
N VAL A 61 3.08 -4.84 1.49
CA VAL A 61 1.78 -4.20 1.38
C VAL A 61 1.70 -3.57 -0.01
N GLU A 62 0.61 -3.78 -0.72
CA GLU A 62 0.32 -3.10 -1.99
C GLU A 62 -1.05 -2.45 -1.89
N CYS A 63 -1.08 -1.11 -1.96
CA CYS A 63 -2.29 -0.31 -1.97
C CYS A 63 -2.46 0.33 -3.34
N GLY A 64 -3.70 0.27 -3.86
CA GLY A 64 -3.98 0.46 -5.27
C GLY A 64 -3.77 -0.85 -6.03
N ALA A 65 -4.28 -1.97 -5.47
CA ALA A 65 -4.02 -3.30 -6.03
C ALA A 65 -4.74 -3.57 -7.36
N LEU A 66 -5.60 -2.66 -7.81
CA LEU A 66 -6.36 -2.68 -9.07
C LEU A 66 -7.15 -3.99 -9.24
N ASP A 67 -6.70 -4.87 -10.11
CA ASP A 67 -7.29 -6.20 -10.30
C ASP A 67 -6.48 -7.33 -9.62
N GLY A 68 -5.42 -6.98 -8.88
CA GLY A 68 -4.52 -7.90 -8.20
C GLY A 68 -3.43 -8.51 -9.08
N GLU A 69 -3.34 -8.10 -10.35
CA GLU A 69 -2.40 -8.66 -11.33
C GLU A 69 -1.78 -7.57 -12.21
N THR A 70 -2.60 -6.76 -12.88
CA THR A 70 -2.17 -5.71 -13.80
C THR A 70 -1.33 -4.68 -13.05
N ARG A 71 -0.08 -4.46 -13.50
CA ARG A 71 0.87 -3.53 -12.88
C ARG A 71 1.21 -3.81 -11.42
N SER A 72 0.88 -5.00 -10.90
CA SER A 72 1.17 -5.34 -9.51
C SER A 72 2.66 -5.23 -9.21
N ASN A 73 3.00 -4.42 -8.24
CA ASN A 73 4.36 -4.17 -7.77
C ASN A 73 4.86 -5.27 -6.81
N SER A 74 3.96 -6.13 -6.31
CA SER A 74 4.28 -7.16 -5.32
C SER A 74 4.19 -8.60 -5.85
N LEU A 75 3.56 -8.84 -7.01
CA LEU A 75 3.31 -10.19 -7.51
C LEU A 75 4.59 -11.02 -7.67
N VAL A 76 5.66 -10.42 -8.17
CA VAL A 76 6.93 -11.11 -8.36
C VAL A 76 7.52 -11.61 -7.05
N PHE A 77 7.41 -10.83 -5.97
CA PHE A 77 7.90 -11.22 -4.64
C PHE A 77 7.11 -12.40 -4.08
N GLU A 78 5.78 -12.38 -4.25
CA GLU A 78 4.90 -13.48 -3.85
C GLU A 78 5.24 -14.77 -4.61
N LYS A 79 5.31 -14.71 -5.96
CA LYS A 79 5.51 -15.88 -6.82
C LYS A 79 6.91 -16.47 -6.73
N THR A 80 7.94 -15.63 -6.68
CA THR A 80 9.34 -16.09 -6.85
C THR A 80 10.11 -16.17 -5.55
N LEU A 81 9.79 -15.35 -4.57
CA LEU A 81 10.51 -15.25 -3.30
C LEU A 81 9.72 -15.75 -2.08
N GLY A 82 8.46 -16.19 -2.28
CA GLY A 82 7.63 -16.73 -1.22
C GLY A 82 7.15 -15.68 -0.21
N TRP A 83 7.14 -14.40 -0.59
CA TRP A 83 6.68 -13.35 0.31
C TRP A 83 5.19 -13.48 0.60
N ARG A 84 4.81 -13.17 1.82
CA ARG A 84 3.42 -12.96 2.22
C ARG A 84 3.07 -11.49 2.07
N GLY A 85 1.80 -11.15 2.07
CA GLY A 85 1.47 -9.74 1.94
C GLY A 85 0.01 -9.40 2.15
N LEU A 86 -0.28 -8.12 1.94
CA LEU A 86 -1.60 -7.52 2.01
C LEU A 86 -1.83 -6.69 0.75
N LEU A 87 -2.91 -7.01 0.04
CA LEU A 87 -3.44 -6.24 -1.09
C LEU A 87 -4.63 -5.41 -0.61
N ILE A 88 -4.62 -4.12 -0.93
CA ILE A 88 -5.67 -3.17 -0.54
C ILE A 88 -6.22 -2.52 -1.80
N GLU A 89 -7.54 -2.61 -2.00
CA GLU A 89 -8.22 -2.02 -3.14
C GLU A 89 -9.49 -1.30 -2.70
N GLY A 90 -9.58 -0.01 -3.02
CA GLY A 90 -10.69 0.86 -2.61
C GLY A 90 -11.94 0.72 -3.47
N ASP A 91 -11.80 0.46 -4.79
CA ASP A 91 -12.95 0.26 -5.67
C ASP A 91 -13.53 -1.14 -5.50
N PRO A 92 -14.80 -1.29 -5.04
CA PRO A 92 -15.41 -2.60 -4.87
C PRO A 92 -15.45 -3.45 -6.15
N LYS A 93 -15.54 -2.83 -7.34
CA LYS A 93 -15.53 -3.56 -8.61
C LYS A 93 -14.16 -4.14 -8.91
N ASN A 94 -13.11 -3.36 -8.68
CA ASN A 94 -11.73 -3.82 -8.81
C ASN A 94 -11.41 -4.88 -7.75
N TYR A 95 -11.87 -4.67 -6.52
CA TYR A 95 -11.68 -5.64 -5.44
C TYR A 95 -12.26 -7.02 -5.77
N GLU A 96 -13.43 -7.09 -6.42
CA GLU A 96 -13.96 -8.36 -6.92
C GLU A 96 -13.06 -9.04 -7.96
N LEU A 97 -12.28 -8.27 -8.72
CA LEU A 97 -11.27 -8.82 -9.63
C LEU A 97 -10.05 -9.33 -8.86
N VAL A 98 -9.57 -8.58 -7.84
CA VAL A 98 -8.48 -9.03 -6.94
C VAL A 98 -8.80 -10.41 -6.35
N ARG A 99 -10.01 -10.60 -5.82
CA ARG A 99 -10.46 -11.88 -5.23
C ARG A 99 -10.38 -13.04 -6.21
N LYS A 100 -10.70 -12.79 -7.49
CA LYS A 100 -10.67 -13.82 -8.55
C LYS A 100 -9.27 -14.26 -8.95
N LYS A 101 -8.22 -13.47 -8.64
CA LYS A 101 -6.83 -13.81 -9.00
C LYS A 101 -6.23 -14.91 -8.15
N ASN A 102 -6.85 -15.26 -7.04
CA ASN A 102 -6.38 -16.29 -6.10
C ASN A 102 -4.95 -16.03 -5.59
N ARG A 103 -4.65 -14.75 -5.28
CA ARG A 103 -3.36 -14.35 -4.70
C ARG A 103 -3.12 -15.05 -3.35
N LYS A 104 -1.83 -15.25 -3.01
CA LYS A 104 -1.42 -15.86 -1.73
C LYS A 104 -1.16 -14.80 -0.65
N ALA A 105 -1.78 -13.66 -0.80
CA ALA A 105 -1.78 -12.54 0.14
C ALA A 105 -3.17 -12.38 0.77
N TRP A 106 -3.24 -11.76 1.95
CA TRP A 106 -4.49 -11.22 2.48
C TRP A 106 -4.99 -10.11 1.57
N THR A 107 -6.31 -9.93 1.50
CA THR A 107 -6.90 -8.87 0.69
C THR A 107 -7.92 -8.08 1.50
N VAL A 108 -8.06 -6.78 1.21
CA VAL A 108 -9.00 -5.87 1.85
C VAL A 108 -9.69 -5.00 0.81
N GLY A 109 -11.03 -5.05 0.80
CA GLY A 109 -11.88 -4.16 -0.01
C GLY A 109 -12.18 -2.86 0.73
N ALA A 110 -11.22 -1.98 0.85
CA ALA A 110 -11.32 -0.67 1.49
C ALA A 110 -10.24 0.27 0.97
N CYS A 111 -10.40 1.59 1.13
CA CYS A 111 -9.31 2.54 0.91
C CYS A 111 -8.41 2.68 2.15
N LEU A 112 -7.20 3.22 1.99
CA LEU A 112 -6.41 3.66 3.12
C LEU A 112 -6.93 4.99 3.67
N SER A 113 -7.04 5.06 4.99
CA SER A 113 -7.46 6.28 5.67
C SER A 113 -6.39 7.36 5.61
N THR A 114 -6.80 8.57 5.30
CA THR A 114 -6.01 9.81 5.41
C THR A 114 -5.99 10.38 6.83
N LYS A 115 -6.65 9.68 7.78
CA LYS A 115 -6.78 10.06 9.19
C LYS A 115 -6.33 8.88 10.08
N PRO A 116 -5.86 9.13 11.32
CA PRO A 116 -5.46 8.06 12.25
C PRO A 116 -6.67 7.33 12.88
N HIS A 117 -7.75 7.21 12.13
CA HIS A 117 -8.98 6.51 12.49
C HIS A 117 -9.77 6.11 11.23
N PRO A 118 -10.66 5.12 11.31
CA PRO A 118 -11.51 4.74 10.17
C PRO A 118 -12.51 5.85 9.86
N HIS A 119 -12.76 6.07 8.58
CA HIS A 119 -13.81 6.98 8.10
C HIS A 119 -14.30 6.55 6.72
N SER A 120 -15.48 7.04 6.32
CA SER A 120 -15.98 6.86 4.97
C SER A 120 -15.66 8.08 4.12
N VAL A 121 -15.47 7.84 2.84
CA VAL A 121 -15.21 8.87 1.83
C VAL A 121 -16.11 8.67 0.62
N MET A 122 -16.30 9.73 -0.16
CA MET A 122 -16.85 9.59 -1.50
C MET A 122 -15.74 9.23 -2.48
N PHE A 123 -15.89 8.10 -3.17
CA PHE A 123 -14.88 7.54 -4.07
C PHE A 123 -15.42 7.55 -5.50
N LYS A 124 -14.64 8.13 -6.42
CA LYS A 124 -14.93 8.10 -7.85
C LYS A 124 -14.39 6.83 -8.45
N GLN A 125 -15.28 5.97 -8.95
CA GLN A 125 -14.90 4.74 -9.63
C GLN A 125 -14.40 5.04 -11.04
N GLN A 126 -13.19 4.64 -11.33
CA GLN A 126 -12.59 4.79 -12.67
C GLN A 126 -11.42 3.80 -12.81
N PHE A 127 -11.72 2.52 -13.00
CA PHE A 127 -10.77 1.41 -13.10
C PHE A 127 -9.37 1.73 -12.49
N ASN A 128 -8.37 2.11 -13.30
CA ASN A 128 -7.00 2.44 -12.87
C ASN A 128 -6.78 3.88 -12.39
N LEU A 129 -7.82 4.71 -12.32
CA LEU A 129 -7.78 6.11 -11.86
C LEU A 129 -8.85 6.37 -10.79
N GLY A 130 -9.25 5.32 -10.10
CA GLY A 130 -10.23 5.40 -9.02
C GLY A 130 -9.64 6.11 -7.80
N LYS A 131 -10.29 7.19 -7.32
CA LYS A 131 -9.75 8.01 -6.23
C LYS A 131 -10.81 8.60 -5.31
N ILE A 132 -10.36 9.00 -4.13
CA ILE A 132 -11.17 9.80 -3.22
C ILE A 132 -11.57 11.10 -3.93
N SER A 133 -12.86 11.37 -4.01
CA SER A 133 -13.40 12.61 -4.59
C SER A 133 -13.76 13.66 -3.52
N SER A 134 -14.09 13.22 -2.31
CA SER A 134 -14.36 14.07 -1.15
C SER A 134 -14.22 13.27 0.14
N ASP A 135 -13.59 13.88 1.14
CA ASP A 135 -13.51 13.38 2.53
C ASP A 135 -14.85 13.51 3.27
N GLU A 136 -15.82 14.22 2.70
CA GLU A 136 -17.14 14.41 3.29
C GLU A 136 -18.18 13.58 2.55
N VAL A 137 -18.87 12.72 3.27
CA VAL A 137 -20.03 11.98 2.77
C VAL A 137 -21.24 12.89 2.83
N ASN A 138 -21.48 13.62 1.75
CA ASN A 138 -22.69 14.44 1.61
C ASN A 138 -23.78 13.65 0.86
N ALA A 139 -24.90 13.43 1.51
CA ALA A 139 -26.05 12.66 0.99
C ALA A 139 -26.68 13.22 -0.32
N THR A 140 -26.22 14.36 -0.81
CA THR A 140 -26.77 15.05 -1.98
C THR A 140 -25.96 14.88 -3.27
N SER A 141 -24.77 14.27 -3.22
CA SER A 141 -23.92 14.10 -4.41
C SER A 141 -24.13 12.74 -5.09
N HIS A 142 -25.31 12.51 -5.68
CA HIS A 142 -25.52 11.38 -6.59
C HIS A 142 -24.87 11.65 -7.96
N GLN A 143 -23.53 11.72 -8.02
CA GLN A 143 -22.84 11.68 -9.31
C GLN A 143 -22.69 10.22 -9.75
N ALA A 144 -22.97 9.94 -11.02
CA ALA A 144 -22.77 8.62 -11.60
C ALA A 144 -21.29 8.18 -11.42
N GLY A 145 -21.08 6.98 -10.88
CA GLY A 145 -19.73 6.45 -10.64
C GLY A 145 -19.05 6.97 -9.37
N VAL A 146 -19.75 7.71 -8.51
CA VAL A 146 -19.27 8.08 -7.17
C VAL A 146 -20.02 7.26 -6.11
N ILE A 147 -19.28 6.60 -5.24
CA ILE A 147 -19.82 5.72 -4.20
C ILE A 147 -19.20 6.04 -2.84
N GLU A 148 -19.87 5.67 -1.77
CA GLU A 148 -19.27 5.68 -0.44
C GLU A 148 -18.39 4.46 -0.25
N VAL A 149 -17.14 4.67 0.22
CA VAL A 149 -16.17 3.62 0.52
C VAL A 149 -15.62 3.81 1.92
N GLN A 150 -15.49 2.72 2.65
CA GLN A 150 -14.83 2.71 3.96
C GLN A 150 -13.32 2.79 3.78
N CYS A 151 -12.67 3.73 4.47
CA CYS A 151 -11.21 3.79 4.59
C CYS A 151 -10.77 3.31 5.98
N LEU A 152 -9.66 2.57 6.00
CA LEU A 152 -9.07 1.99 7.20
C LEU A 152 -7.62 2.46 7.35
N PRO A 153 -7.15 2.80 8.58
CA PRO A 153 -5.75 3.14 8.80
C PRO A 153 -4.84 1.95 8.49
N ILE A 154 -3.73 2.19 7.81
CA ILE A 154 -2.75 1.13 7.51
C ILE A 154 -2.24 0.45 8.78
N TYR A 155 -2.01 1.21 9.85
CA TYR A 155 -1.54 0.65 11.12
C TYR A 155 -2.56 -0.33 11.73
N SER A 156 -3.85 -0.05 11.64
CA SER A 156 -4.91 -0.97 12.09
C SER A 156 -4.91 -2.28 11.31
N LEU A 157 -4.68 -2.21 9.98
CA LEU A 157 -4.58 -3.40 9.12
C LEU A 157 -3.35 -4.24 9.49
N LEU A 158 -2.20 -3.62 9.73
CA LEU A 158 -1.00 -4.32 10.17
C LEU A 158 -1.18 -4.99 11.54
N LEU A 159 -1.81 -4.30 12.50
CA LEU A 159 -2.15 -4.88 13.80
C LEU A 159 -3.13 -6.05 13.69
N ALA A 160 -4.11 -5.97 12.79
CA ALA A 160 -5.04 -7.06 12.53
C ALA A 160 -4.34 -8.32 12.03
N LEU A 161 -3.24 -8.18 11.31
CA LEU A 161 -2.40 -9.27 10.80
C LEU A 161 -1.24 -9.66 11.75
N ASN A 162 -1.08 -8.98 12.89
CA ASN A 162 0.07 -9.10 13.79
C ASN A 162 1.42 -8.85 13.08
N VAL A 163 1.44 -7.87 12.16
CA VAL A 163 2.63 -7.49 11.38
C VAL A 163 3.21 -6.21 11.93
N THR A 164 4.48 -6.22 12.27
CA THR A 164 5.26 -5.05 12.73
C THR A 164 6.35 -4.65 11.75
N THR A 165 6.76 -5.54 10.86
CA THR A 165 7.76 -5.28 9.83
C THR A 165 7.17 -5.49 8.44
N VAL A 166 7.29 -4.47 7.61
CA VAL A 166 6.92 -4.47 6.19
C VAL A 166 8.21 -4.28 5.40
N ASN A 167 8.57 -5.28 4.60
CA ASN A 167 9.79 -5.22 3.80
C ASN A 167 9.61 -4.30 2.58
N TYR A 168 8.43 -4.32 1.98
CA TYR A 168 8.07 -3.45 0.87
C TYR A 168 6.64 -2.94 0.99
N PHE A 169 6.46 -1.62 0.90
CA PHE A 169 5.15 -0.98 0.81
C PHE A 169 5.03 -0.24 -0.53
N SER A 170 4.16 -0.72 -1.39
CA SER A 170 3.75 -0.04 -2.62
C SER A 170 2.51 0.81 -2.33
N LEU A 171 2.62 2.11 -2.47
CA LEU A 171 1.56 3.09 -2.18
C LEU A 171 1.24 3.91 -3.42
N ASP A 172 0.06 3.63 -3.97
CA ASP A 172 -0.55 4.33 -5.10
C ASP A 172 -2.04 4.51 -4.78
N VAL A 173 -2.42 5.72 -4.39
CA VAL A 173 -3.77 6.10 -3.95
C VAL A 173 -4.26 7.37 -4.62
N GLU A 174 -3.73 7.62 -5.83
CA GLU A 174 -4.21 8.63 -6.76
C GLU A 174 -4.28 10.04 -6.16
N GLY A 175 -3.21 10.42 -5.44
CA GLY A 175 -2.98 11.77 -4.95
C GLY A 175 -3.14 11.99 -3.45
N PHE A 176 -3.38 10.94 -2.65
CA PHE A 176 -3.50 11.00 -1.19
C PHE A 176 -2.35 10.31 -0.44
N GLU A 177 -1.23 10.02 -1.13
CA GLU A 177 -0.09 9.28 -0.60
C GLU A 177 0.51 9.96 0.63
N LEU A 178 0.74 11.27 0.54
CA LEU A 178 1.33 12.03 1.65
C LEU A 178 0.42 12.07 2.88
N GLU A 179 -0.89 12.18 2.68
CA GLU A 179 -1.89 12.16 3.75
C GLU A 179 -1.91 10.80 4.44
N VAL A 180 -1.88 9.71 3.68
CA VAL A 180 -1.78 8.34 4.22
C VAL A 180 -0.48 8.18 4.99
N LEU A 181 0.67 8.58 4.43
CA LEU A 181 1.98 8.49 5.10
C LEU A 181 2.02 9.25 6.42
N LYS A 182 1.30 10.39 6.53
CA LYS A 182 1.19 11.17 7.77
C LYS A 182 0.42 10.45 8.89
N THR A 183 -0.39 9.44 8.57
CA THR A 183 -1.12 8.66 9.58
C THR A 183 -0.29 7.54 10.20
N ILE A 184 0.85 7.18 9.60
CA ILE A 184 1.68 6.06 10.03
C ILE A 184 2.42 6.41 11.33
N PRO A 185 2.28 5.61 12.39
CA PRO A 185 3.10 5.74 13.59
C PRO A 185 4.48 5.09 13.34
N TRP A 186 5.40 5.84 12.74
CA TRP A 186 6.71 5.37 12.28
C TRP A 186 7.62 4.80 13.38
N ASP A 187 7.31 5.08 14.64
CA ASP A 187 7.95 4.52 15.82
C ASP A 187 7.42 3.13 16.21
N LYS A 188 6.23 2.75 15.73
CA LYS A 188 5.56 1.49 16.06
C LYS A 188 5.65 0.44 14.94
N VAL A 189 6.00 0.84 13.71
CA VAL A 189 6.11 -0.05 12.55
C VAL A 189 7.46 0.11 11.86
N ASP A 190 8.03 -1.00 11.37
CA ASP A 190 9.27 -1.02 10.60
C ASP A 190 8.97 -1.26 9.13
N ILE A 191 8.83 -0.19 8.34
CA ILE A 191 8.71 -0.27 6.89
C ILE A 191 10.11 -0.07 6.31
N GLN A 192 10.65 -1.05 5.58
CA GLN A 192 12.04 -1.04 5.14
C GLN A 192 12.24 -0.31 3.81
N THR A 193 11.35 -0.57 2.87
CA THR A 193 11.36 0.07 1.54
C THR A 193 9.95 0.46 1.12
N LEU A 194 9.82 1.54 0.34
CA LEU A 194 8.55 1.97 -0.25
C LEU A 194 8.75 2.34 -1.72
N SER A 195 7.74 2.09 -2.55
CA SER A 195 7.44 2.88 -3.74
C SER A 195 6.23 3.76 -3.45
N VAL A 196 6.31 5.04 -3.80
CA VAL A 196 5.25 6.01 -3.55
C VAL A 196 5.01 6.80 -4.83
N GLU A 197 3.81 6.68 -5.38
CA GLU A 197 3.36 7.45 -6.55
C GLU A 197 3.32 8.94 -6.21
N PHE A 198 3.67 9.82 -7.17
CA PHE A 198 3.75 11.26 -6.91
C PHE A 198 3.12 12.15 -8.01
N VAL A 199 2.40 11.59 -8.95
CA VAL A 199 1.87 12.37 -10.09
C VAL A 199 0.61 13.13 -9.72
N HIS A 200 -0.27 12.54 -8.95
CA HIS A 200 -1.64 13.02 -8.74
C HIS A 200 -1.84 13.86 -7.46
N GLY A 201 -0.83 13.94 -6.59
CA GLY A 201 -0.93 14.65 -5.32
C GLY A 201 -0.99 16.18 -5.46
N ALA A 202 -1.72 16.82 -4.55
CA ALA A 202 -1.72 18.28 -4.43
C ALA A 202 -0.42 18.85 -3.82
N TRP A 203 0.45 17.98 -3.33
CA TRP A 203 1.75 18.27 -2.72
C TRP A 203 2.88 18.18 -3.76
N SER A 204 3.99 18.85 -3.49
CA SER A 204 5.14 18.81 -4.39
C SER A 204 6.04 17.59 -4.14
N LYS A 205 6.77 17.14 -5.18
CA LYS A 205 7.82 16.12 -5.06
C LYS A 205 8.79 16.41 -3.90
N LEU A 206 9.12 17.68 -3.71
CA LEU A 206 10.05 18.13 -2.68
C LEU A 206 9.45 17.96 -1.27
N GLU A 207 8.16 18.24 -1.13
CA GLU A 207 7.44 18.07 0.14
C GLU A 207 7.42 16.61 0.58
N LEU A 208 7.10 15.68 -0.33
CA LEU A 208 7.14 14.25 -0.06
C LEU A 208 8.56 13.79 0.34
N LYS A 209 9.59 14.18 -0.41
CA LYS A 209 10.99 13.85 -0.08
C LYS A 209 11.40 14.41 1.29
N HIS A 210 11.01 15.64 1.61
CA HIS A 210 11.29 16.24 2.92
C HIS A 210 10.55 15.53 4.04
N TYR A 211 9.30 15.14 3.82
CA TYR A 211 8.55 14.35 4.79
C TYR A 211 9.24 13.02 5.06
N MET A 212 9.54 12.24 4.04
CA MET A 212 10.18 10.93 4.18
C MET A 212 11.58 11.02 4.81
N LYS A 213 12.34 12.08 4.49
CA LYS A 213 13.63 12.35 5.14
C LYS A 213 13.48 12.55 6.65
N ARG A 214 12.43 13.26 7.11
CA ARG A 214 12.14 13.41 8.55
C ARG A 214 11.74 12.09 9.21
N GLN A 215 11.17 11.14 8.45
CA GLN A 215 10.87 9.80 8.91
C GLN A 215 12.07 8.82 8.82
N ASN A 216 13.29 9.35 8.59
CA ASN A 216 14.52 8.58 8.51
C ASN A 216 14.64 7.71 7.24
N TYR A 217 14.09 8.16 6.13
CA TYR A 217 14.23 7.55 4.81
C TYR A 217 15.05 8.42 3.88
N TRP A 218 15.73 7.78 2.93
CA TRP A 218 16.35 8.46 1.80
C TRP A 218 15.71 8.01 0.49
N SER A 219 15.67 8.92 -0.47
CA SER A 219 15.21 8.62 -1.83
C SER A 219 16.32 7.88 -2.57
N TYR A 220 16.08 6.60 -2.86
CA TYR A 220 17.04 5.73 -3.55
C TYR A 220 17.04 6.01 -5.05
N ASN A 221 15.85 6.05 -5.65
CA ASN A 221 15.65 6.19 -7.08
C ASN A 221 14.29 6.82 -7.37
N GLU A 222 14.11 7.26 -8.59
CA GLU A 222 12.83 7.63 -9.19
C GLU A 222 12.58 6.66 -10.34
N VAL A 223 11.48 5.93 -10.30
CA VAL A 223 10.99 5.11 -11.39
C VAL A 223 10.04 5.97 -12.18
N ALA A 224 10.40 6.31 -13.40
CA ALA A 224 9.59 7.14 -14.28
C ALA A 224 9.57 6.52 -15.67
N LEU A 225 8.39 6.40 -16.25
CA LEU A 225 8.25 6.03 -17.65
C LEU A 225 8.42 7.26 -18.55
N PRO A 226 8.99 7.09 -19.76
CA PRO A 226 9.18 8.20 -20.71
C PRO A 226 7.90 8.95 -21.04
N GLU A 227 6.76 8.29 -20.94
CA GLU A 227 5.43 8.82 -21.25
C GLU A 227 4.77 9.53 -20.06
N GLY A 228 5.41 9.54 -18.88
CA GLY A 228 4.92 10.25 -17.69
C GLY A 228 3.72 9.61 -16.97
N TRP A 229 3.36 8.39 -17.32
CA TRP A 229 2.17 7.71 -16.79
C TRP A 229 2.37 7.08 -15.42
N GLU A 230 3.61 6.73 -15.08
CA GLU A 230 3.98 6.17 -13.79
C GLU A 230 5.24 6.83 -13.29
N ASN A 231 5.16 7.38 -12.11
CA ASN A 231 6.27 8.07 -11.47
C ASN A 231 6.23 7.79 -9.98
N ASP A 232 7.15 6.94 -9.54
CA ASP A 232 7.30 6.54 -8.15
C ASP A 232 8.64 6.97 -7.59
N PHE A 233 8.64 7.44 -6.35
CA PHE A 233 9.87 7.48 -5.56
C PHE A 233 10.08 6.15 -4.86
N ILE A 234 11.28 5.62 -4.97
CA ILE A 234 11.74 4.50 -4.15
C ILE A 234 12.43 5.05 -2.91
N PHE A 235 11.84 4.80 -1.74
CA PHE A 235 12.42 5.16 -0.46
C PHE A 235 12.98 3.94 0.26
N VAL A 236 14.10 4.15 0.96
CA VAL A 236 14.77 3.12 1.76
C VAL A 236 15.02 3.68 3.15
N LYS A 237 14.65 2.94 4.18
CA LYS A 237 14.93 3.31 5.58
C LYS A 237 16.44 3.36 5.80
N ASN A 238 16.95 4.43 6.42
CA ASN A 238 18.39 4.63 6.58
C ASN A 238 19.09 3.52 7.40
N THR A 239 18.38 2.92 8.35
CA THR A 239 18.89 1.76 9.10
C THR A 239 19.08 0.54 8.22
N TYR A 240 18.15 0.30 7.29
CA TYR A 240 18.22 -0.80 6.33
C TYR A 240 19.30 -0.53 5.27
N LYS A 241 19.43 0.71 4.79
CA LYS A 241 20.49 1.12 3.87
C LYS A 241 21.88 0.75 4.40
N LYS A 242 22.18 1.10 5.64
CA LYS A 242 23.48 0.76 6.29
C LYS A 242 23.76 -0.74 6.25
N LYS A 243 22.74 -1.57 6.49
CA LYS A 243 22.85 -3.04 6.41
C LYS A 243 23.19 -3.50 4.98
N VAL A 244 22.51 -2.95 3.98
CA VAL A 244 22.72 -3.27 2.55
C VAL A 244 24.12 -2.82 2.09
N ASP A 245 24.53 -1.63 2.46
CA ASP A 245 25.87 -1.10 2.12
C ASP A 245 26.98 -1.95 2.76
N TYR A 246 26.80 -2.38 4.01
CA TYR A 246 27.72 -3.29 4.69
C TYR A 246 27.83 -4.64 3.97
N LEU A 247 26.70 -5.26 3.61
CA LEU A 247 26.68 -6.54 2.89
C LEU A 247 27.35 -6.43 1.52
N LYS A 248 27.09 -5.35 0.78
CA LYS A 248 27.75 -5.09 -0.51
C LYS A 248 29.25 -4.89 -0.39
N SER A 249 29.72 -4.25 0.68
CA SER A 249 31.15 -4.07 0.92
C SER A 249 31.83 -5.39 1.29
N ALA A 250 31.18 -6.21 2.11
CA ALA A 250 31.69 -7.53 2.49
C ALA A 250 31.83 -8.49 1.30
N LEU A 251 30.86 -8.46 0.35
CA LEU A 251 30.88 -9.28 -0.86
C LEU A 251 31.87 -8.82 -1.93
N ARG A 252 32.44 -7.60 -1.82
CA ARG A 252 33.47 -7.09 -2.73
C ARG A 252 34.89 -7.36 -2.24
N LEU A 253 35.03 -7.88 -1.04
CA LEU A 253 36.30 -8.26 -0.44
C LEU A 253 36.65 -9.73 -0.65
N GLU A 254 35.78 -10.47 -1.36
CA GLU A 254 36.05 -11.81 -1.89
C GLU A 254 36.27 -11.73 -3.43
#